data_e7464bd37a6d6596061bde33393995d3
#
_entry.id   e7464bd37a6d6596061bde33393995d3
#
_cell.length_a   1.000
_cell.length_b   1.000
_cell.length_c   1.000
_cell.angle_alpha   90.00
_cell.angle_beta   90.00
_cell.angle_gamma   90.00
#
_symmetry.space_group_name_H-M   'P 1'
#
loop_
_entity.id
_entity.type
_entity.pdbx_description
1 polymer ?
#
loop_
_entity_poly.entity_id
_entity_poly.type
_entity_poly.pdbx_seq_one_letter_code
_entity_poly.pdbx_strand_id
1 'polypeptide(L)'
;SSLLNMKELYAKLKIRSSLFVQEKLDALRQIFGMEPFQIPTFQSAYNGNFKKSTKVETDEKNLRTWQVLAYVSAKHNRPTHGYEMGNARKAAMEIASAAHNNRITEEQTKEILFKYGISYSFVSKLEKAPIDAYSSWVDGYPAIVTTHRYNDICKLIFNIIHELGHI
;
A
#
# COMPACT_ATOMS: atom_id res chain seq x y z
N SER A 1 -9.50 -23.19 7.36
CA SER A 1 -8.50 -22.30 7.97
C SER A 1 -8.48 -20.97 7.21
N SER A 2 -8.46 -19.86 7.93
CA SER A 2 -8.40 -18.54 7.33
C SER A 2 -7.16 -18.39 6.44
N LEU A 3 -7.33 -17.83 5.23
CA LEU A 3 -6.24 -17.50 4.31
C LEU A 3 -5.40 -16.30 4.81
N LEU A 4 -5.91 -15.57 5.81
CA LEU A 4 -5.31 -14.39 6.40
C LEU A 4 -4.99 -14.60 7.87
N ASN A 5 -4.02 -13.86 8.36
CA ASN A 5 -3.77 -13.68 9.79
C ASN A 5 -4.79 -12.68 10.35
N MET A 6 -5.97 -13.17 10.73
CA MET A 6 -7.07 -12.32 11.18
C MET A 6 -6.73 -11.54 12.46
N LYS A 7 -5.89 -12.08 13.33
CA LYS A 7 -5.44 -11.38 14.55
C LYS A 7 -4.67 -10.12 14.20
N GLU A 8 -3.68 -10.22 13.32
CA GLU A 8 -2.90 -9.08 12.84
C GLU A 8 -3.75 -8.09 12.05
N LEU A 9 -4.64 -8.60 11.19
CA LEU A 9 -5.55 -7.77 10.41
C LEU A 9 -6.41 -6.88 11.32
N TYR A 10 -7.07 -7.47 12.30
CA TYR A 10 -7.90 -6.71 13.24
C TYR A 10 -7.09 -5.72 14.06
N ALA A 11 -5.92 -6.12 14.55
CA ALA A 11 -5.03 -5.25 15.32
C ALA A 11 -4.59 -4.02 14.51
N LYS A 12 -4.14 -4.23 13.27
CA LYS A 12 -3.67 -3.15 12.38
C LYS A 12 -4.80 -2.23 11.92
N LEU A 13 -6.01 -2.78 11.70
CA LEU A 13 -7.20 -2.00 11.36
C LEU A 13 -7.89 -1.39 12.60
N LYS A 14 -7.32 -1.57 13.80
CA LYS A 14 -7.86 -1.08 15.08
C LYS A 14 -9.28 -1.60 15.37
N ILE A 15 -9.61 -2.79 14.89
CA ILE A 15 -10.87 -3.47 15.20
C ILE A 15 -10.71 -4.17 16.56
N ARG A 16 -11.58 -3.85 17.51
CA ARG A 16 -11.51 -4.39 18.87
C ARG A 16 -11.69 -5.92 18.87
N SER A 17 -10.82 -6.62 19.59
CA SER A 17 -10.89 -8.09 19.73
C SER A 17 -12.16 -8.57 20.46
N SER A 18 -12.69 -7.73 21.36
CA SER A 18 -13.90 -8.02 22.16
C SER A 18 -15.21 -7.94 21.37
N LEU A 19 -15.21 -7.43 20.13
CA LEU A 19 -16.41 -7.37 19.30
C LEU A 19 -16.88 -8.77 18.87
N PHE A 20 -18.20 -8.95 18.76
CA PHE A 20 -18.78 -10.14 18.16
C PHE A 20 -18.41 -10.27 16.68
N VAL A 21 -18.54 -11.48 16.13
CA VAL A 21 -18.18 -11.76 14.73
C VAL A 21 -18.90 -10.84 13.75
N GLN A 22 -20.20 -10.60 13.98
CA GLN A 22 -20.99 -9.71 13.12
C GLN A 22 -20.47 -8.27 13.14
N GLU A 23 -20.16 -7.74 14.32
CA GLU A 23 -19.61 -6.40 14.47
C GLU A 23 -18.24 -6.25 13.79
N LYS A 24 -17.40 -7.29 13.86
CA LYS A 24 -16.11 -7.32 13.14
C LYS A 24 -16.30 -7.32 11.62
N LEU A 25 -17.30 -8.07 11.13
CA LEU A 25 -17.63 -8.08 9.70
C LEU A 25 -18.14 -6.72 9.23
N ASP A 26 -18.98 -6.08 10.02
CA ASP A 26 -19.51 -4.76 9.69
C ASP A 26 -18.42 -3.70 9.70
N ALA A 27 -17.49 -3.76 10.66
CA ALA A 27 -16.30 -2.90 10.68
C ALA A 27 -15.41 -3.11 9.44
N LEU A 28 -15.17 -4.35 9.03
CA LEU A 28 -14.42 -4.65 7.79
C LEU A 28 -15.14 -4.11 6.55
N ARG A 29 -16.47 -4.32 6.44
CA ARG A 29 -17.26 -3.77 5.33
C ARG A 29 -17.13 -2.26 5.24
N GLN A 30 -17.25 -1.57 6.36
CA GLN A 30 -17.11 -0.12 6.43
C GLN A 30 -15.72 0.34 6.00
N ILE A 31 -14.66 -0.32 6.47
CA ILE A 31 -13.28 -0.01 6.13
C ILE A 31 -13.02 -0.21 4.63
N PHE A 32 -13.59 -1.29 4.04
CA PHE A 32 -13.46 -1.58 2.62
C PHE A 32 -14.47 -0.81 1.74
N GLY A 33 -15.38 -0.02 2.32
CA GLY A 33 -16.41 0.71 1.58
C GLY A 33 -17.40 -0.23 0.89
N MET A 34 -17.77 -1.34 1.54
CA MET A 34 -18.69 -2.35 0.99
C MET A 34 -20.11 -2.16 1.52
N GLU A 35 -21.09 -2.50 0.69
CA GLU A 35 -22.48 -2.53 1.11
C GLU A 35 -22.73 -3.58 2.22
N PRO A 36 -23.73 -3.38 3.13
CA PRO A 36 -23.94 -4.23 4.29
C PRO A 36 -24.16 -5.72 3.98
N PHE A 37 -24.68 -6.04 2.79
CA PHE A 37 -24.95 -7.42 2.38
C PHE A 37 -23.83 -8.08 1.57
N GLN A 38 -22.75 -7.36 1.28
CA GLN A 38 -21.61 -7.93 0.57
C GLN A 38 -20.71 -8.71 1.54
N ILE A 39 -20.30 -9.89 1.11
CA ILE A 39 -19.25 -10.64 1.82
C ILE A 39 -17.90 -10.00 1.45
N PRO A 40 -17.09 -9.59 2.43
CA PRO A 40 -15.77 -9.06 2.15
C PRO A 40 -14.93 -10.09 1.37
N THR A 41 -14.51 -9.71 0.17
CA THR A 41 -13.53 -10.46 -0.60
C THR A 41 -12.26 -9.64 -0.71
N PHE A 42 -11.12 -10.28 -0.59
CA PHE A 42 -9.82 -9.60 -0.64
C PHE A 42 -9.11 -9.84 -1.98
N GLN A 43 -9.84 -10.34 -2.98
CA GLN A 43 -9.26 -10.69 -4.28
C GLN A 43 -8.56 -9.51 -4.96
N SER A 44 -9.17 -8.34 -4.92
CA SER A 44 -8.59 -7.12 -5.51
C SER A 44 -7.29 -6.68 -4.82
N ALA A 45 -7.13 -6.98 -3.53
CA ALA A 45 -5.90 -6.67 -2.79
C ALA A 45 -4.70 -7.54 -3.21
N TYR A 46 -4.95 -8.67 -3.87
CA TYR A 46 -3.88 -9.60 -4.30
C TYR A 46 -3.37 -9.34 -5.72
N ASN A 47 -4.02 -8.46 -6.47
CA ASN A 47 -3.70 -8.19 -7.88
C ASN A 47 -2.57 -7.16 -8.07
N GLY A 48 -1.93 -6.71 -7.00
CA GLY A 48 -0.82 -5.78 -7.09
C GLY A 48 0.52 -6.46 -7.34
N ASN A 49 1.45 -5.70 -7.90
CA ASN A 49 2.85 -6.09 -8.01
C ASN A 49 3.59 -5.72 -6.72
N PHE A 50 4.50 -6.57 -6.28
CA PHE A 50 5.30 -6.31 -5.09
C PHE A 50 6.72 -6.84 -5.24
N LYS A 51 7.67 -6.09 -4.67
CA LYS A 51 9.07 -6.48 -4.59
C LYS A 51 9.28 -7.32 -3.33
N LYS A 52 9.66 -8.57 -3.51
CA LYS A 52 10.07 -9.47 -2.42
C LYS A 52 11.58 -9.40 -2.19
N SER A 53 11.97 -9.40 -0.93
CA SER A 53 13.34 -9.72 -0.55
C SER A 53 13.57 -11.24 -0.67
N THR A 54 14.58 -11.68 -1.43
CA THR A 54 14.73 -13.07 -1.91
C THR A 54 15.35 -14.05 -0.92
N LYS A 55 15.66 -13.64 0.32
CA LYS A 55 16.48 -14.45 1.25
C LYS A 55 15.80 -14.83 2.57
N VAL A 56 14.51 -14.61 2.73
CA VAL A 56 13.82 -14.81 4.02
C VAL A 56 12.70 -15.82 3.87
N GLU A 57 12.59 -16.72 4.86
CA GLU A 57 11.41 -17.58 5.01
C GLU A 57 10.13 -16.76 5.02
N THR A 58 9.17 -17.13 4.18
CA THR A 58 7.93 -16.37 3.96
C THR A 58 6.76 -17.02 4.67
N ASP A 59 6.03 -16.24 5.48
CA ASP A 59 4.71 -16.61 5.98
C ASP A 59 3.65 -16.08 4.98
N GLU A 60 3.04 -16.97 4.23
CA GLU A 60 2.06 -16.64 3.20
C GLU A 60 0.80 -15.97 3.77
N LYS A 61 0.39 -16.28 5.00
CA LYS A 61 -0.76 -15.62 5.65
C LYS A 61 -0.42 -14.17 5.98
N ASN A 62 0.76 -13.93 6.54
CA ASN A 62 1.22 -12.58 6.85
C ASN A 62 1.46 -11.76 5.58
N LEU A 63 1.98 -12.39 4.52
CA LEU A 63 2.14 -11.76 3.22
C LEU A 63 0.80 -11.27 2.65
N ARG A 64 -0.22 -12.13 2.62
CA ARG A 64 -1.56 -11.80 2.14
C ARG A 64 -2.25 -10.77 3.03
N THR A 65 -2.09 -10.87 4.34
CA THR A 65 -2.62 -9.91 5.30
C THR A 65 -2.01 -8.53 5.06
N TRP A 66 -0.70 -8.46 4.84
CA TRP A 66 -0.04 -7.19 4.50
C TRP A 66 -0.59 -6.59 3.18
N GLN A 67 -0.82 -7.40 2.14
CA GLN A 67 -1.40 -6.93 0.89
C GLN A 67 -2.80 -6.33 1.08
N VAL A 68 -3.63 -6.93 1.92
CA VAL A 68 -4.94 -6.39 2.29
C VAL A 68 -4.80 -5.04 3.01
N LEU A 69 -3.88 -4.94 3.96
CA LEU A 69 -3.59 -3.68 4.66
C LEU A 69 -3.08 -2.59 3.71
N ALA A 70 -2.23 -2.95 2.75
CA ALA A 70 -1.74 -2.04 1.74
C ALA A 70 -2.87 -1.51 0.85
N TYR A 71 -3.77 -2.38 0.42
CA TYR A 71 -4.96 -2.00 -0.35
C TYR A 71 -5.85 -1.02 0.41
N VAL A 72 -6.15 -1.30 1.69
CA VAL A 72 -6.93 -0.41 2.57
C VAL A 72 -6.24 0.94 2.73
N SER A 73 -4.93 0.93 2.96
CA SER A 73 -4.14 2.16 3.07
C SER A 73 -4.20 3.01 1.80
N ALA A 74 -4.09 2.37 0.63
CA ALA A 74 -4.21 3.03 -0.66
C ALA A 74 -5.60 3.67 -0.85
N LYS A 75 -6.68 2.98 -0.48
CA LYS A 75 -8.05 3.54 -0.52
C LYS A 75 -8.21 4.78 0.35
N HIS A 76 -7.60 4.80 1.53
CA HIS A 76 -7.67 5.93 2.46
C HIS A 76 -6.72 7.09 2.10
N ASN A 77 -5.76 6.86 1.20
CA ASN A 77 -4.82 7.87 0.71
C ASN A 77 -5.08 8.22 -0.76
N ARG A 78 -6.33 8.40 -1.12
CA ARG A 78 -6.72 8.76 -2.49
C ARG A 78 -6.11 10.11 -2.88
N PRO A 79 -5.43 10.21 -4.05
CA PRO A 79 -4.92 11.47 -4.54
C PRO A 79 -6.07 12.42 -4.92
N THR A 80 -5.83 13.72 -4.80
CA THR A 80 -6.81 14.76 -5.13
C THR A 80 -6.96 15.00 -6.64
N HIS A 81 -5.92 14.63 -7.41
CA HIS A 81 -5.90 14.77 -8.87
C HIS A 81 -6.08 13.40 -9.53
N GLY A 82 -6.73 13.38 -10.67
CA GLY A 82 -6.86 12.18 -11.50
C GLY A 82 -5.52 11.76 -12.10
N TYR A 83 -5.35 10.47 -12.28
CA TYR A 83 -4.20 9.93 -13.00
C TYR A 83 -4.41 10.04 -14.51
N GLU A 84 -3.40 10.50 -15.22
CA GLU A 84 -3.34 10.53 -16.68
C GLU A 84 -2.17 9.66 -17.17
N MET A 85 -2.33 9.06 -18.36
CA MET A 85 -1.26 8.27 -18.97
C MET A 85 0.03 9.08 -19.09
N GLY A 86 1.15 8.49 -18.66
CA GLY A 86 2.45 9.13 -18.64
C GLY A 86 2.77 9.91 -17.36
N ASN A 87 1.82 10.06 -16.44
CA ASN A 87 2.07 10.75 -15.17
C ASN A 87 3.06 10.01 -14.29
N ALA A 88 3.14 8.68 -14.34
CA ALA A 88 4.15 7.91 -13.62
C ALA A 88 5.58 8.30 -14.05
N ARG A 89 5.80 8.44 -15.37
CA ARG A 89 7.08 8.92 -15.91
C ARG A 89 7.40 10.33 -15.46
N LYS A 90 6.43 11.24 -15.52
CA LYS A 90 6.62 12.64 -15.07
C LYS A 90 6.98 12.70 -13.58
N ALA A 91 6.26 11.94 -12.75
CA ALA A 91 6.54 11.83 -11.33
C ALA A 91 7.96 11.29 -11.06
N ALA A 92 8.35 10.22 -11.75
CA ALA A 92 9.71 9.65 -11.62
C ALA A 92 10.81 10.65 -11.98
N MET A 93 10.62 11.40 -13.06
CA MET A 93 11.59 12.42 -13.47
C MET A 93 11.68 13.58 -12.47
N GLU A 94 10.55 14.05 -11.94
CA GLU A 94 10.53 15.14 -10.95
C GLU A 94 11.16 14.69 -9.62
N ILE A 95 10.86 13.47 -9.15
CA ILE A 95 11.45 12.87 -7.96
C ILE A 95 12.97 12.70 -8.14
N ALA A 96 13.41 12.15 -9.27
CA ALA A 96 14.83 11.95 -9.56
C ALA A 96 15.61 13.28 -9.62
N SER A 97 15.01 14.31 -10.23
CA SER A 97 15.61 15.65 -10.29
C SER A 97 15.73 16.29 -8.90
N ALA A 98 14.68 16.19 -8.08
CA ALA A 98 14.70 16.69 -6.70
C ALA A 98 15.71 15.94 -5.83
N ALA A 99 15.83 14.62 -6.01
CA ALA A 99 16.80 13.77 -5.31
C ALA A 99 18.25 14.11 -5.67
N HIS A 100 18.52 14.35 -6.96
CA HIS A 100 19.85 14.74 -7.43
C HIS A 100 20.38 15.99 -6.74
N ASN A 101 19.50 16.92 -6.43
CA ASN A 101 19.83 18.16 -5.72
C ASN A 101 19.89 18.00 -4.18
N ASN A 102 19.86 16.78 -3.65
CA ASN A 102 19.86 16.45 -2.21
C ASN A 102 18.79 17.19 -1.38
N ARG A 103 17.64 17.48 -1.96
CA ARG A 103 16.61 18.34 -1.35
C ARG A 103 15.23 17.72 -1.30
N ILE A 104 15.11 16.39 -1.36
CA ILE A 104 13.83 15.73 -1.30
C ILE A 104 13.61 15.02 0.04
N THR A 105 12.43 15.21 0.64
CA THR A 105 11.95 14.47 1.81
C THR A 105 10.91 13.44 1.39
N GLU A 106 10.56 12.52 2.29
CA GLU A 106 9.45 11.59 2.07
C GLU A 106 8.12 12.33 1.82
N GLU A 107 7.86 13.40 2.57
CA GLU A 107 6.66 14.21 2.40
C GLU A 107 6.60 14.89 1.03
N GLN A 108 7.70 15.49 0.59
CA GLN A 108 7.79 16.08 -0.75
C GLN A 108 7.61 15.03 -1.85
N THR A 109 8.14 13.82 -1.66
CA THR A 109 7.94 12.70 -2.58
C THR A 109 6.45 12.33 -2.68
N LYS A 110 5.76 12.27 -1.55
CA LYS A 110 4.32 12.04 -1.48
C LYS A 110 3.53 13.14 -2.20
N GLU A 111 3.88 14.40 -1.98
CA GLU A 111 3.24 15.55 -2.65
C GLU A 111 3.39 15.47 -4.17
N ILE A 112 4.59 15.12 -4.67
CA ILE A 112 4.83 14.93 -6.11
C ILE A 112 3.93 13.80 -6.64
N LEU A 113 3.89 12.65 -5.97
CA LEU A 113 3.06 11.53 -6.39
C LEU A 113 1.58 11.90 -6.43
N PHE A 114 1.06 12.57 -5.40
CA PHE A 114 -0.34 13.01 -5.35
C PHE A 114 -0.69 14.03 -6.44
N LYS A 115 0.22 14.94 -6.75
CA LYS A 115 0.10 15.89 -7.85
C LYS A 115 -0.14 15.20 -9.20
N TYR A 116 0.48 14.04 -9.41
CA TYR A 116 0.34 13.23 -10.61
C TYR A 116 -0.75 12.15 -10.53
N GLY A 117 -1.61 12.21 -9.53
CA GLY A 117 -2.72 11.26 -9.37
C GLY A 117 -2.30 9.88 -8.90
N ILE A 118 -1.16 9.77 -8.21
CA ILE A 118 -0.60 8.52 -7.69
C ILE A 118 -0.69 8.54 -6.17
N SER A 119 -1.37 7.57 -5.57
CA SER A 119 -1.41 7.41 -4.12
C SER A 119 -0.07 6.90 -3.59
N TYR A 120 0.33 7.42 -2.44
CA TYR A 120 1.47 6.92 -1.69
C TYR A 120 1.12 6.78 -0.22
N SER A 121 1.47 5.65 0.37
CA SER A 121 1.31 5.42 1.79
C SER A 121 2.33 4.42 2.33
N PHE A 122 2.38 4.32 3.65
CA PHE A 122 3.26 3.43 4.39
C PHE A 122 2.42 2.45 5.22
N VAL A 123 2.78 1.16 5.16
CA VAL A 123 2.26 0.10 6.03
C VAL A 123 3.43 -0.71 6.55
N SER A 124 3.60 -0.75 7.87
CA SER A 124 4.69 -1.52 8.48
C SER A 124 4.59 -3.00 8.10
N LYS A 125 5.73 -3.62 7.81
CA LYS A 125 5.78 -5.05 7.47
C LYS A 125 5.27 -5.91 8.62
N LEU A 126 4.72 -7.07 8.27
CA LEU A 126 4.43 -8.15 9.21
C LEU A 126 5.60 -9.12 9.28
N GLU A 127 5.65 -9.89 10.37
CA GLU A 127 6.70 -10.90 10.56
C GLU A 127 6.72 -11.89 9.39
N LYS A 128 7.91 -12.22 8.90
CA LYS A 128 8.10 -13.13 7.76
C LYS A 128 7.29 -12.76 6.49
N ALA A 129 6.98 -11.49 6.32
CA ALA A 129 6.41 -10.94 5.09
C ALA A 129 7.45 -10.04 4.40
N PRO A 130 8.35 -10.61 3.58
CA PRO A 130 9.51 -9.90 3.01
C PRO A 130 9.12 -9.05 1.80
N ILE A 131 8.29 -8.02 2.02
CA ILE A 131 7.90 -7.04 1.01
C ILE A 131 8.61 -5.73 1.32
N ASP A 132 9.21 -5.11 0.31
CA ASP A 132 9.81 -3.77 0.41
C ASP A 132 8.85 -2.69 -0.07
N ALA A 133 8.15 -2.95 -1.18
CA ALA A 133 7.17 -2.05 -1.76
C ALA A 133 6.10 -2.84 -2.52
N TYR A 134 4.98 -2.19 -2.77
CA TYR A 134 3.82 -2.74 -3.47
C TYR A 134 3.21 -1.66 -4.34
N SER A 135 2.86 -2.01 -5.56
CA SER A 135 2.09 -1.16 -6.46
C SER A 135 0.83 -1.86 -6.96
N SER A 136 -0.26 -1.12 -7.05
CA SER A 136 -1.55 -1.63 -7.53
C SER A 136 -2.40 -0.49 -8.08
N TRP A 137 -3.43 -0.86 -8.84
CA TRP A 137 -4.51 0.05 -9.21
C TRP A 137 -5.66 -0.10 -8.22
N VAL A 138 -6.12 1.03 -7.69
CA VAL A 138 -7.20 1.11 -6.69
C VAL A 138 -8.20 2.16 -7.14
N ASP A 139 -9.46 1.77 -7.39
CA ASP A 139 -10.54 2.69 -7.77
C ASP A 139 -10.17 3.64 -8.93
N GLY A 140 -9.39 3.15 -9.91
CA GLY A 140 -8.99 3.90 -11.11
C GLY A 140 -7.76 4.80 -10.95
N TYR A 141 -7.05 4.73 -9.83
CA TYR A 141 -5.76 5.39 -9.63
C TYR A 141 -4.68 4.41 -9.20
N PRO A 142 -3.42 4.65 -9.62
CA PRO A 142 -2.31 3.83 -9.15
C PRO A 142 -1.92 4.19 -7.72
N ALA A 143 -1.49 3.20 -6.96
CA ALA A 143 -1.05 3.34 -5.58
C ALA A 143 0.28 2.65 -5.35
N ILE A 144 1.16 3.29 -4.61
CA ILE A 144 2.42 2.74 -4.13
C ILE A 144 2.36 2.69 -2.59
N VAL A 145 2.68 1.53 -2.02
CA VAL A 145 2.75 1.34 -0.56
C VAL A 145 4.12 0.76 -0.21
N THR A 146 4.82 1.40 0.72
CA THR A 146 6.12 0.96 1.21
C THR A 146 6.05 0.39 2.62
N THR A 147 6.99 -0.47 3.00
CA THR A 147 7.01 -1.16 4.31
C THR A 147 7.96 -0.53 5.32
N HIS A 148 8.91 0.27 4.87
CA HIS A 148 9.95 0.85 5.73
C HIS A 148 9.87 2.36 5.74
N ARG A 149 9.90 2.94 6.95
CA ARG A 149 10.35 4.31 7.09
C ARG A 149 11.87 4.27 6.94
N TYR A 150 12.33 4.76 5.81
CA TYR A 150 13.76 4.76 5.53
C TYR A 150 14.43 5.92 6.29
N ASN A 151 15.43 5.59 7.10
CA ASN A 151 16.44 6.58 7.49
C ASN A 151 17.31 6.97 6.28
N ASP A 152 17.19 6.23 5.19
CA ASP A 152 17.90 6.43 3.93
C ASP A 152 16.88 6.77 2.82
N ILE A 153 16.79 8.05 2.54
CA ILE A 153 15.90 8.60 1.51
C ILE A 153 16.24 8.03 0.11
N CYS A 154 17.49 7.68 -0.15
CA CYS A 154 17.91 7.13 -1.44
C CYS A 154 17.24 5.76 -1.70
N LYS A 155 17.13 4.92 -0.67
CA LYS A 155 16.43 3.63 -0.77
C LYS A 155 14.95 3.80 -1.01
N LEU A 156 14.32 4.76 -0.33
CA LEU A 156 12.92 5.09 -0.54
C LEU A 156 12.67 5.48 -1.99
N ILE A 157 13.44 6.44 -2.49
CA ILE A 157 13.32 6.95 -3.87
C ILE A 157 13.54 5.83 -4.88
N PHE A 158 14.57 5.00 -4.68
CA PHE A 158 14.83 3.87 -5.56
C PHE A 158 13.64 2.92 -5.64
N ASN A 159 13.04 2.57 -4.50
CA ASN A 159 11.87 1.70 -4.47
C ASN A 159 10.65 2.35 -5.12
N ILE A 160 10.40 3.64 -4.88
CA ILE A 160 9.29 4.37 -5.51
C ILE A 160 9.46 4.43 -7.03
N ILE A 161 10.65 4.78 -7.52
CA ILE A 161 10.92 4.82 -8.97
C ILE A 161 10.77 3.42 -9.60
N HIS A 162 11.20 2.37 -8.89
CA HIS A 162 10.99 1.00 -9.33
C HIS A 162 9.50 0.68 -9.48
N GLU A 163 8.67 1.02 -8.48
CA GLU A 163 7.22 0.79 -8.53
C GLU A 163 6.52 1.63 -9.60
N LEU A 164 7.00 2.87 -9.85
CA LEU A 164 6.50 3.70 -10.96
C LEU A 164 6.75 3.06 -12.33
N GLY A 165 7.78 2.24 -12.45
CA GLY A 165 8.05 1.46 -13.66
C GLY A 165 7.02 0.35 -13.93
N HIS A 166 6.23 -0.03 -12.94
CA HIS A 166 5.14 -1.03 -13.08
C HIS A 166 3.77 -0.39 -13.39
N ILE A 167 3.63 0.91 -13.32
CA ILE A 167 2.43 1.70 -13.62
C ILE A 167 2.44 2.13 -15.07
#